data_51b6a7e43abcf558ca431180ef8fdb72
#
_entry.id   51b6a7e43abcf558ca431180ef8fdb72
#
_cell.length_a   1.000
_cell.length_b   1.000
_cell.length_c   1.000
_cell.angle_alpha   90.00
_cell.angle_beta   90.00
_cell.angle_gamma   90.00
#
_symmetry.space_group_name_H-M   'P 1'
#
loop_
_entity.id
_entity.type
_entity.pdbx_description
1 polymer ?
#
loop_
_entity_poly.entity_id
_entity_poly.type
_entity_poly.pdbx_seq_one_letter_code
_entity_poly.pdbx_strand_id
1 'polypeptide(L)'
;LIACHIDNFGKLSNLNINFNEGINIINEANGWGKSTLAAFLKVMLYGFDTKKEAGALDKERKLYKPWQGGTYGGELDIQVGDKQYRISRTFGATEKSDEFHLYDLSTMLETNDYSAAIGEELFDLDRASFKRTIFVAQNDCVTDTTDSINAKLGNLAENTNDINNFETAIAQIK
;
A
#
# COMPACT_ATOMS: atom_id res chain seq x y z
N LEU A 1 -1.67 -3.63 -10.84
CA LEU A 1 -1.70 -2.20 -11.19
C LEU A 1 -1.99 -2.06 -12.68
N ILE A 2 -2.77 -1.06 -13.08
CA ILE A 2 -3.09 -0.75 -14.48
C ILE A 2 -2.37 0.51 -14.91
N ALA A 3 -2.61 1.61 -14.19
CA ALA A 3 -2.01 2.91 -14.49
C ALA A 3 -1.91 3.76 -13.23
N CYS A 4 -1.10 4.81 -13.27
CA CYS A 4 -1.18 5.87 -12.28
C CYS A 4 -1.01 7.24 -12.96
N HIS A 5 -1.68 8.24 -12.41
CA HIS A 5 -1.49 9.65 -12.69
C HIS A 5 -1.04 10.36 -11.41
N ILE A 6 0.06 11.05 -11.46
CA ILE A 6 0.57 11.85 -10.35
C ILE A 6 0.35 13.32 -10.68
N ASP A 7 -0.56 13.98 -9.98
CA ASP A 7 -0.70 15.44 -10.10
C ASP A 7 0.59 16.11 -9.64
N ASN A 8 0.89 15.95 -8.34
CA ASN A 8 2.17 16.34 -7.76
C ASN A 8 2.48 15.47 -6.53
N PHE A 9 3.68 14.93 -6.47
CA PHE A 9 4.18 14.17 -5.34
C PHE A 9 5.70 14.27 -5.25
N GLY A 10 6.21 14.95 -4.25
CA GLY A 10 7.63 15.30 -4.18
C GLY A 10 8.06 16.08 -5.40
N LYS A 11 9.01 15.55 -6.13
CA LYS A 11 9.51 16.15 -7.40
C LYS A 11 8.73 15.71 -8.64
N LEU A 12 7.88 14.71 -8.54
CA LEU A 12 7.08 14.22 -9.66
C LEU A 12 5.85 15.13 -9.84
N SER A 13 5.59 15.54 -11.07
CA SER A 13 4.47 16.41 -11.43
C SER A 13 3.94 16.03 -12.80
N ASN A 14 2.62 15.97 -12.94
CA ASN A 14 1.91 15.64 -14.17
C ASN A 14 2.48 14.40 -14.88
N LEU A 15 2.72 13.33 -14.11
CA LEU A 15 3.34 12.10 -14.59
C LEU A 15 2.28 11.00 -14.77
N ASN A 16 2.22 10.43 -15.97
CA ASN A 16 1.38 9.28 -16.27
C ASN A 16 2.26 8.05 -16.50
N ILE A 17 1.91 6.94 -15.89
CA ILE A 17 2.56 5.65 -16.07
C ILE A 17 1.49 4.58 -16.30
N ASN A 18 1.65 3.80 -17.35
CA ASN A 18 0.87 2.59 -17.58
C ASN A 18 1.72 1.38 -17.20
N PHE A 19 1.10 0.42 -16.53
CA PHE A 19 1.73 -0.83 -16.12
C PHE A 19 1.30 -1.97 -17.06
N ASN A 20 2.24 -2.82 -17.40
CA ASN A 20 1.96 -4.07 -18.13
C ASN A 20 1.72 -5.20 -17.14
N GLU A 21 1.10 -6.28 -17.59
CA GLU A 21 1.04 -7.52 -16.81
C GLU A 21 2.45 -8.06 -16.55
N GLY A 22 2.64 -8.67 -15.38
CA GLY A 22 3.92 -9.23 -14.96
C GLY A 22 4.90 -8.17 -14.45
N ILE A 23 6.16 -8.27 -14.88
CA ILE A 23 7.26 -7.44 -14.35
C ILE A 23 7.33 -6.11 -15.10
N ASN A 24 7.31 -5.02 -14.35
CA ASN A 24 7.52 -3.67 -14.85
C ASN A 24 8.88 -3.15 -14.38
N ILE A 25 9.75 -2.78 -15.31
CA ILE A 25 11.09 -2.26 -15.02
C ILE A 25 11.14 -0.77 -15.34
N ILE A 26 11.41 0.03 -14.32
CA ILE A 26 11.57 1.49 -14.44
C ILE A 26 13.06 1.79 -14.39
N ASN A 27 13.66 1.95 -15.56
CA ASN A 27 15.08 2.25 -15.71
C ASN A 27 15.28 3.72 -16.08
N GLU A 28 15.52 4.56 -15.08
CA GLU A 28 15.68 5.99 -15.21
C GLU A 28 16.97 6.45 -14.50
N ALA A 29 17.48 7.62 -14.88
CA ALA A 29 18.67 8.22 -14.28
C ALA A 29 18.54 8.39 -12.76
N ASN A 30 19.68 8.46 -12.06
CA ASN A 30 19.68 8.77 -10.63
C ASN A 30 19.06 10.16 -10.40
N GLY A 31 18.23 10.24 -9.38
CA GLY A 31 17.51 11.48 -9.09
C GLY A 31 16.25 11.71 -9.92
N TRP A 32 15.88 10.86 -10.89
CA TRP A 32 14.62 11.00 -11.64
C TRP A 32 13.39 10.97 -10.73
N GLY A 33 13.38 10.15 -9.67
CA GLY A 33 12.26 10.05 -8.74
C GLY A 33 11.73 8.63 -8.58
N LYS A 34 12.51 7.59 -8.91
CA LYS A 34 12.10 6.17 -8.74
C LYS A 34 11.60 5.86 -7.34
N SER A 35 12.32 6.28 -6.30
CA SER A 35 11.91 6.10 -4.90
C SER A 35 10.68 6.95 -4.55
N THR A 36 10.52 8.11 -5.17
CA THR A 36 9.33 8.96 -5.01
C THR A 36 8.11 8.28 -5.63
N LEU A 37 8.24 7.67 -6.81
CA LEU A 37 7.19 6.89 -7.44
C LEU A 37 6.79 5.68 -6.59
N ALA A 38 7.76 4.93 -6.08
CA ALA A 38 7.48 3.80 -5.19
C ALA A 38 6.74 4.26 -3.91
N ALA A 39 7.16 5.36 -3.31
CA ALA A 39 6.48 5.96 -2.17
C ALA A 39 5.05 6.41 -2.53
N PHE A 40 4.85 7.00 -3.73
CA PHE A 40 3.53 7.37 -4.22
C PHE A 40 2.60 6.15 -4.28
N LEU A 41 3.01 5.07 -4.94
CA LEU A 41 2.20 3.85 -5.04
C LEU A 41 1.81 3.30 -3.65
N LYS A 42 2.76 3.27 -2.72
CA LYS A 42 2.50 2.86 -1.33
C LYS A 42 1.48 3.77 -0.65
N VAL A 43 1.63 5.09 -0.78
CA VAL A 43 0.75 6.06 -0.12
C VAL A 43 -0.64 6.07 -0.77
N MET A 44 -0.76 5.79 -2.07
CA MET A 44 -2.06 5.61 -2.72
C MET A 44 -2.83 4.42 -2.14
N LEU A 45 -2.16 3.35 -1.75
CA LEU A 45 -2.79 2.17 -1.14
C LEU A 45 -3.09 2.36 0.35
N TYR A 46 -2.15 2.91 1.11
CA TYR A 46 -2.20 2.93 2.58
C TYR A 46 -2.38 4.32 3.21
N GLY A 47 -2.36 5.40 2.42
CA GLY A 47 -2.25 6.76 2.96
C GLY A 47 -0.89 7.03 3.59
N PHE A 48 -0.71 8.20 4.20
CA PHE A 48 0.46 8.48 5.03
C PHE A 48 0.35 7.84 6.41
N ASP A 49 1.48 7.51 7.03
CA ASP A 49 1.51 6.93 8.36
C ASP A 49 1.01 7.94 9.41
N THR A 50 0.10 7.50 10.27
CA THR A 50 -0.55 8.35 11.29
C THR A 50 -0.14 7.97 12.70
N LYS A 51 0.59 6.86 12.89
CA LYS A 51 1.04 6.41 14.22
C LYS A 51 2.08 7.36 14.77
N LYS A 52 1.80 7.90 15.94
CA LYS A 52 2.63 8.86 16.69
C LYS A 52 3.88 8.19 17.28
N GLU A 53 4.85 7.86 16.47
CA GLU A 53 6.22 7.80 16.97
C GLU A 53 6.77 9.23 16.95
N ALA A 54 7.15 9.75 18.11
CA ALA A 54 7.56 11.13 18.26
C ALA A 54 8.60 11.55 17.19
N GLY A 55 8.21 12.41 16.27
CA GLY A 55 9.07 13.03 15.25
C GLY A 55 9.12 12.36 13.87
N ALA A 56 8.52 11.17 13.65
CA ALA A 56 8.59 10.48 12.36
C ALA A 56 7.40 10.79 11.42
N LEU A 57 6.24 11.08 11.96
CA LEU A 57 4.95 11.22 11.26
C LEU A 57 4.89 12.33 10.22
N ASP A 58 5.53 13.42 10.53
CA ASP A 58 5.54 14.59 9.67
C ASP A 58 6.63 14.50 8.58
N LYS A 59 7.58 13.53 8.71
CA LYS A 59 8.71 13.45 7.80
C LYS A 59 8.33 13.00 6.41
N GLU A 60 7.53 11.92 6.28
CA GLU A 60 7.18 11.38 4.96
C GLU A 60 6.25 12.33 4.20
N ARG A 61 5.20 12.85 4.85
CA ARG A 61 4.30 13.84 4.27
C ARG A 61 5.03 15.13 3.88
N LYS A 62 5.92 15.63 4.74
CA LYS A 62 6.75 16.81 4.44
C LYS A 62 7.78 16.54 3.35
N LEU A 63 8.39 15.34 3.37
CA LEU A 63 9.40 14.93 2.39
C LEU A 63 8.84 14.93 0.96
N TYR A 64 7.62 14.43 0.81
CA TYR A 64 6.98 14.32 -0.51
C TYR A 64 6.01 15.47 -0.81
N LYS A 65 5.93 16.49 0.03
CA LYS A 65 5.13 17.67 -0.27
C LYS A 65 5.67 18.35 -1.52
N PRO A 66 4.84 18.63 -2.54
CA PRO A 66 5.29 19.28 -3.77
C PRO A 66 5.81 20.69 -3.49
N TRP A 67 7.00 21.02 -3.99
CA TRP A 67 7.59 22.35 -3.82
C TRP A 67 6.98 23.35 -4.77
N GLN A 68 6.54 22.87 -5.95
CA GLN A 68 5.92 23.66 -7.00
C GLN A 68 4.47 24.06 -6.70
N GLY A 69 3.89 23.53 -5.59
CA GLY A 69 2.47 23.71 -5.28
C GLY A 69 1.58 22.82 -6.14
N GLY A 70 0.29 23.17 -6.23
CA GLY A 70 -0.71 22.39 -6.93
C GLY A 70 -1.33 21.29 -6.06
N THR A 71 -2.15 20.44 -6.66
CA THR A 71 -2.79 19.31 -5.98
C THR A 71 -1.74 18.31 -5.54
N TYR A 72 -1.68 18.01 -4.25
CA TYR A 72 -0.78 17.01 -3.69
C TYR A 72 -1.47 15.66 -3.67
N GLY A 73 -1.18 14.82 -4.63
CA GLY A 73 -1.86 13.53 -4.79
C GLY A 73 -1.88 13.05 -6.22
N GLY A 74 -2.92 12.32 -6.56
CA GLY A 74 -3.15 11.78 -7.89
C GLY A 74 -4.09 10.58 -7.88
N GLU A 75 -3.99 9.76 -8.91
CA GLU A 75 -4.86 8.61 -9.16
C GLU A 75 -4.05 7.33 -9.36
N LEU A 76 -4.61 6.19 -8.95
CA LEU A 76 -4.04 4.87 -9.15
C LEU A 76 -5.14 3.92 -9.62
N ASP A 77 -4.99 3.38 -10.82
CA ASP A 77 -5.89 2.40 -11.39
C ASP A 77 -5.40 0.99 -11.07
N ILE A 78 -6.28 0.19 -10.50
CA ILE A 78 -6.00 -1.19 -10.07
C ILE A 78 -7.06 -2.15 -10.61
N GLN A 79 -6.68 -3.41 -10.75
CA GLN A 79 -7.61 -4.51 -11.01
C GLN A 79 -7.64 -5.45 -9.80
N VAL A 80 -8.85 -5.81 -9.38
CA VAL A 80 -9.09 -6.77 -8.30
C VAL A 80 -10.11 -7.79 -8.80
N GLY A 81 -9.66 -9.00 -9.09
CA GLY A 81 -10.48 -9.99 -9.79
C GLY A 81 -10.90 -9.47 -11.17
N ASP A 82 -12.20 -9.47 -11.43
CA ASP A 82 -12.78 -8.99 -12.70
C ASP A 82 -13.13 -7.51 -12.69
N LYS A 83 -12.98 -6.81 -11.56
CA LYS A 83 -13.31 -5.40 -11.41
C LYS A 83 -12.08 -4.52 -11.50
N GLN A 84 -12.27 -3.34 -12.07
CA GLN A 84 -11.22 -2.32 -12.14
C GLN A 84 -11.66 -1.08 -11.35
N TYR A 85 -10.75 -0.55 -10.56
CA TYR A 85 -11.00 0.58 -9.68
C TYR A 85 -9.98 1.69 -9.89
N ARG A 86 -10.43 2.93 -9.72
CA ARG A 86 -9.57 4.10 -9.60
C ARG A 86 -9.58 4.58 -8.15
N ILE A 87 -8.43 4.57 -7.53
CA ILE A 87 -8.18 5.23 -6.26
C ILE A 87 -7.77 6.66 -6.57
N SER A 88 -8.50 7.65 -6.06
CA SER A 88 -8.11 9.05 -6.09
C SER A 88 -7.80 9.51 -4.68
N ARG A 89 -6.61 10.10 -4.47
CA ARG A 89 -6.22 10.66 -3.18
C ARG A 89 -5.64 12.05 -3.34
N THR A 90 -6.14 12.94 -2.50
CA THR A 90 -5.58 14.28 -2.31
C THR A 90 -5.11 14.43 -0.88
N PHE A 91 -3.87 14.86 -0.69
CA PHE A 91 -3.24 14.99 0.62
C PHE A 91 -3.22 16.44 1.06
N GLY A 92 -3.78 16.70 2.23
CA GLY A 92 -3.75 18.01 2.86
C GLY A 92 -2.54 18.20 3.78
N ALA A 93 -2.59 19.28 4.58
CA ALA A 93 -1.58 19.56 5.59
C ALA A 93 -1.57 18.52 6.72
N THR A 94 -2.71 17.90 6.99
CA THR A 94 -2.92 16.89 8.04
C THR A 94 -3.78 15.76 7.49
N GLU A 95 -3.78 14.63 8.15
CA GLU A 95 -4.63 13.47 7.81
C GLU A 95 -6.12 13.83 7.70
N LYS A 96 -6.61 14.70 8.58
CA LYS A 96 -8.03 15.11 8.58
C LYS A 96 -8.44 15.89 7.33
N SER A 97 -7.48 16.40 6.60
CA SER A 97 -7.67 17.13 5.34
C SER A 97 -7.28 16.30 4.11
N ASP A 98 -7.02 15.01 4.30
CA ASP A 98 -6.85 14.08 3.19
C ASP A 98 -8.22 13.66 2.65
N GLU A 99 -8.31 13.55 1.35
CA GLU A 99 -9.50 13.07 0.64
C GLU A 99 -9.19 11.72 -0.01
N PHE A 100 -10.16 10.83 0.02
CA PHE A 100 -10.09 9.52 -0.60
C PHE A 100 -11.40 9.25 -1.34
N HIS A 101 -11.29 8.92 -2.61
CA HIS A 101 -12.41 8.50 -3.43
C HIS A 101 -12.03 7.22 -4.17
N LEU A 102 -12.99 6.32 -4.30
CA LEU A 102 -12.86 5.08 -5.06
C LEU A 102 -13.92 5.06 -6.15
N TYR A 103 -13.51 4.87 -7.39
CA TYR A 103 -14.41 4.79 -8.53
C TYR A 103 -14.33 3.41 -9.18
N ASP A 104 -15.46 2.85 -9.58
CA ASP A 104 -15.53 1.70 -10.48
C ASP A 104 -15.27 2.20 -11.91
N LEU A 105 -14.19 1.72 -12.54
CA LEU A 105 -13.80 2.19 -13.88
C LEU A 105 -14.77 1.75 -14.99
N SER A 106 -15.60 0.74 -14.75
CA SER A 106 -16.60 0.29 -15.72
C SER A 106 -17.80 1.23 -15.81
N THR A 107 -18.18 1.82 -14.68
CA THR A 107 -19.33 2.72 -14.56
C THR A 107 -18.93 4.18 -14.42
N MET A 108 -17.68 4.45 -14.06
CA MET A 108 -17.14 5.75 -13.66
C MET A 108 -17.89 6.39 -12.49
N LEU A 109 -18.56 5.57 -11.66
CA LEU A 109 -19.27 6.00 -10.46
C LEU A 109 -18.43 5.71 -9.22
N GLU A 110 -18.59 6.58 -8.23
CA GLU A 110 -17.99 6.37 -6.91
C GLU A 110 -18.61 5.13 -6.25
N THR A 111 -17.78 4.32 -5.62
CA THR A 111 -18.16 3.08 -4.93
C THR A 111 -17.57 3.01 -3.55
N ASN A 112 -18.20 2.25 -2.67
CA ASN A 112 -17.74 1.96 -1.32
C ASN A 112 -17.30 0.49 -1.16
N ASP A 113 -16.90 -0.17 -2.25
CA ASP A 113 -16.46 -1.58 -2.23
C ASP A 113 -15.24 -1.75 -1.31
N TYR A 114 -14.40 -0.71 -1.19
CA TYR A 114 -13.26 -0.63 -0.26
C TYR A 114 -13.23 0.74 0.42
N SER A 115 -12.66 0.76 1.63
CA SER A 115 -12.46 1.99 2.40
C SER A 115 -11.13 2.68 2.07
N ALA A 116 -10.83 3.77 2.77
CA ALA A 116 -9.53 4.42 2.71
C ALA A 116 -8.36 3.51 3.18
N ALA A 117 -8.66 2.39 3.85
CA ALA A 117 -7.68 1.37 4.22
C ALA A 117 -7.51 0.29 3.14
N ILE A 118 -7.77 0.60 1.88
CA ILE A 118 -7.78 -0.34 0.75
C ILE A 118 -6.54 -1.23 0.67
N GLY A 119 -5.37 -0.73 1.05
CA GLY A 119 -4.15 -1.55 1.08
C GLY A 119 -4.24 -2.69 2.10
N GLU A 120 -4.79 -2.43 3.29
CA GLU A 120 -5.00 -3.45 4.31
C GLU A 120 -6.06 -4.47 3.89
N GLU A 121 -7.13 -3.99 3.26
CA GLU A 121 -8.23 -4.84 2.79
C GLU A 121 -7.81 -5.75 1.63
N LEU A 122 -6.96 -5.27 0.71
CA LEU A 122 -6.50 -6.05 -0.46
C LEU A 122 -5.43 -7.07 -0.12
N PHE A 123 -4.48 -6.71 0.75
CA PHE A 123 -3.31 -7.56 1.03
C PHE A 123 -3.42 -8.30 2.36
N ASP A 124 -4.44 -8.03 3.17
CA ASP A 124 -4.57 -8.54 4.54
C ASP A 124 -3.29 -8.31 5.37
N LEU A 125 -2.64 -7.19 5.14
CA LEU A 125 -1.41 -6.75 5.79
C LEU A 125 -1.55 -5.31 6.24
N ASP A 126 -1.16 -5.02 7.48
CA ASP A 126 -0.97 -3.64 7.90
C ASP A 126 0.19 -2.97 7.14
N ARG A 127 0.25 -1.66 7.18
CA ARG A 127 1.29 -0.88 6.47
C ARG A 127 2.71 -1.29 6.85
N ALA A 128 2.97 -1.61 8.13
CA ALA A 128 4.31 -1.97 8.59
C ALA A 128 4.72 -3.33 8.01
N SER A 129 3.79 -4.30 8.00
CA SER A 129 4.00 -5.62 7.40
C SER A 129 4.16 -5.53 5.88
N PHE A 130 3.36 -4.71 5.20
CA PHE A 130 3.48 -4.46 3.77
C PHE A 130 4.87 -3.92 3.40
N LYS A 131 5.39 -2.94 4.16
CA LYS A 131 6.74 -2.38 3.97
C LYS A 131 7.85 -3.41 4.13
N ARG A 132 7.63 -4.47 4.91
CA ARG A 132 8.65 -5.50 5.19
C ARG A 132 8.57 -6.72 4.29
N THR A 133 7.45 -6.90 3.60
CA THR A 133 7.20 -8.10 2.80
C THR A 133 7.06 -7.82 1.31
N ILE A 134 6.22 -6.86 0.94
CA ILE A 134 5.87 -6.58 -0.45
C ILE A 134 6.63 -5.35 -0.97
N PHE A 135 6.75 -4.30 -0.15
CA PHE A 135 7.42 -3.07 -0.51
C PHE A 135 8.86 -3.08 0.00
N VAL A 136 9.81 -3.43 -0.87
CA VAL A 136 11.24 -3.44 -0.52
C VAL A 136 11.87 -2.14 -0.99
N ALA A 137 12.13 -1.20 -0.08
CA ALA A 137 12.86 0.02 -0.35
C ALA A 137 14.37 -0.18 -0.22
N GLN A 138 15.15 0.70 -0.83
CA GLN A 138 16.61 0.59 -0.93
C GLN A 138 17.33 0.46 0.42
N ASN A 139 16.77 1.03 1.50
CA ASN A 139 17.36 1.04 2.83
C ASN A 139 16.56 0.24 3.88
N ASP A 140 15.47 -0.42 3.49
CA ASP A 140 14.53 -1.08 4.40
C ASP A 140 14.68 -2.61 4.41
N CYS A 141 15.82 -3.14 3.97
CA CYS A 141 16.14 -4.58 4.09
C CYS A 141 16.44 -4.96 5.56
N VAL A 142 15.56 -4.58 6.48
CA VAL A 142 15.66 -4.97 7.88
C VAL A 142 14.93 -6.29 8.07
N THR A 143 15.62 -7.27 8.67
CA THR A 143 15.11 -8.63 8.89
C THR A 143 14.18 -8.77 10.10
N ASP A 144 13.80 -7.68 10.76
CA ASP A 144 12.89 -7.72 11.91
C ASP A 144 11.45 -8.02 11.48
N THR A 145 10.76 -8.86 12.24
CA THR A 145 9.36 -9.19 12.04
C THR A 145 8.45 -8.13 12.70
N THR A 146 7.19 -8.03 12.22
CA THR A 146 6.14 -7.25 12.90
C THR A 146 5.28 -8.14 13.76
N ASP A 147 4.61 -7.56 14.78
CA ASP A 147 3.66 -8.31 15.63
C ASP A 147 2.55 -8.94 14.78
N SER A 148 2.10 -8.27 13.73
CA SER A 148 1.09 -8.79 12.79
C SER A 148 1.59 -10.00 12.00
N ILE A 149 2.84 -9.98 11.51
CA ILE A 149 3.46 -11.13 10.84
C ILE A 149 3.64 -12.28 11.82
N ASN A 150 4.13 -11.99 13.04
CA ASN A 150 4.32 -13.00 14.08
C ASN A 150 3.00 -13.65 14.49
N ALA A 151 1.92 -12.88 14.63
CA ALA A 151 0.59 -13.40 14.93
C ALA A 151 0.07 -14.32 13.81
N LYS A 152 0.24 -13.94 12.53
CA LYS A 152 -0.15 -14.78 11.39
C LYS A 152 0.66 -16.06 11.31
N LEU A 153 1.97 -16.00 11.55
CA LEU A 153 2.83 -17.19 11.60
C LEU A 153 2.48 -18.07 12.79
N GLY A 154 2.15 -17.48 13.95
CA GLY A 154 1.68 -18.22 15.13
C GLY A 154 0.39 -18.97 14.85
N ASN A 155 -0.60 -18.32 14.26
CA ASN A 155 -1.88 -18.96 13.89
C ASN A 155 -1.70 -20.09 12.87
N LEU A 156 -0.78 -19.96 11.91
CA LEU A 156 -0.45 -21.04 10.98
C LEU A 156 0.23 -22.21 11.67
N ALA A 157 1.11 -21.95 12.63
CA ALA A 157 1.80 -22.99 13.41
C ALA A 157 0.82 -23.71 14.36
N GLU A 158 -0.09 -22.98 15.01
CA GLU A 158 -1.12 -23.56 15.88
C GLU A 158 -2.10 -24.43 15.10
N ASN A 159 -2.57 -23.97 13.93
CA ASN A 159 -3.43 -24.78 13.09
C ASN A 159 -2.78 -26.10 12.62
N THR A 160 -1.47 -26.10 12.38
CA THR A 160 -0.73 -27.30 12.00
C THR A 160 -0.63 -28.28 13.19
N ASN A 161 -0.47 -27.76 14.41
CA ASN A 161 -0.44 -28.56 15.62
C ASN A 161 -1.82 -29.13 15.98
N ASP A 162 -2.90 -28.37 15.76
CA ASP A 162 -4.28 -28.81 16.01
C ASP A 162 -4.68 -29.96 15.08
N ILE A 163 -4.28 -29.95 13.82
CA ILE A 163 -4.52 -31.07 12.89
C ILE A 163 -3.78 -32.32 13.36
N ASN A 164 -2.51 -32.19 13.75
CA ASN A 164 -1.72 -33.30 14.28
C ASN A 164 -2.28 -33.82 15.63
N ASN A 165 -2.77 -32.94 16.49
CA ASN A 165 -3.39 -33.29 17.75
C ASN A 165 -4.73 -34.00 17.53
N PHE A 166 -5.52 -33.58 16.54
CA PHE A 166 -6.79 -34.21 16.19
C PHE A 166 -6.58 -35.64 15.64
N GLU A 167 -5.62 -35.83 14.74
CA GLU A 167 -5.30 -37.20 14.23
C GLU A 167 -4.76 -38.11 15.33
N THR A 168 -3.94 -37.58 16.25
CA THR A 168 -3.42 -38.33 17.39
C THR A 168 -4.53 -38.69 18.36
N ALA A 169 -5.49 -37.80 18.61
CA ALA A 169 -6.65 -38.07 19.47
C ALA A 169 -7.55 -39.15 18.87
N ILE A 170 -7.81 -39.14 17.57
CA ILE A 170 -8.57 -40.16 16.87
C ILE A 170 -7.89 -41.54 16.97
N ALA A 171 -6.56 -41.59 16.86
CA ALA A 171 -5.79 -42.82 16.96
C ALA A 171 -5.82 -43.44 18.37
N GLN A 172 -6.03 -42.64 19.43
CA GLN A 172 -6.14 -43.09 20.82
C GLN A 172 -7.53 -43.55 21.21
N ILE A 173 -8.56 -43.27 20.41
CA ILE A 173 -9.97 -43.68 20.67
C ILE A 173 -10.29 -45.02 19.98
N LYS A 174 -9.43 -45.60 19.18
CA LYS A 174 -9.51 -46.93 18.59
C LYS A 174 -8.74 -47.95 19.44
#